data_8d5bdc00b44b5f9f592c1aa6e5978a01
#
_entry.id   8d5bdc00b44b5f9f592c1aa6e5978a01
#
_cell.length_a   1.000
_cell.length_b   1.000
_cell.length_c   1.000
_cell.angle_alpha   90.00
_cell.angle_beta   90.00
_cell.angle_gamma   90.00
#
_symmetry.space_group_name_H-M   'P 1'
#
loop_
_entity.id
_entity.type
_entity.pdbx_description
1 polymer ?
#
loop_
_entity_poly.entity_id
_entity_poly.type
_entity_poly.pdbx_seq_one_letter_code
_entity_poly.pdbx_strand_id
1 'polypeptide(L)'
;MSFPAPIAVLFALSLFPASSVAQPPQSSPAAPASGLVPGIHGTVLTVDGRPASNIHIELDNASTALPVTSTSTQSDGTFELYNIPAGDYELVAESVDSRADDPIAVQSGDAQLKLRLQHDAPPSKESEPIVSVVHMMVPESAQKLYRKAMADVNNHKPDKAMPLLDSALQIEPRFADALSLRGLIEMGDGKLAAAQDDLERAVQIDPAYANAYIGLGAIYNHEGRFDDAMRVSERSLSLSPNSWQAYFEMAKATIAKGMYVKGLQLARQAQRLSGNSFAAVHLIKAYALVPMKLYKDAKYELQAFLSREPNSKSAQQAQTLLAQIDAATVAASAAH
;
A
#
# COMPACT_ATOMS: atom_id res chain seq x y z
N MET A 1 20.09 15.35 -8.37
CA MET A 1 20.20 15.41 -6.89
C MET A 1 19.28 14.35 -6.35
N SER A 2 19.83 13.28 -5.76
CA SER A 2 19.04 12.20 -5.20
C SER A 2 18.21 12.72 -4.02
N PHE A 3 16.90 12.68 -4.12
CA PHE A 3 16.03 12.81 -2.96
C PHE A 3 16.18 11.54 -2.12
N PRO A 4 16.34 11.67 -0.81
CA PRO A 4 16.39 10.51 0.07
C PRO A 4 15.03 9.82 0.13
N ALA A 5 15.06 8.54 0.43
CA ALA A 5 13.89 7.70 0.64
C ALA A 5 12.88 8.40 1.57
N PRO A 6 11.57 8.28 1.30
CA PRO A 6 10.56 8.91 2.11
C PRO A 6 10.70 8.47 3.57
N ILE A 7 10.53 9.42 4.48
CA ILE A 7 10.42 9.16 5.91
C ILE A 7 9.34 8.09 6.05
N ALA A 8 9.73 6.89 6.44
CA ALA A 8 8.78 5.86 6.85
C ALA A 8 8.10 6.38 8.12
N VAL A 9 7.01 7.11 7.92
CA VAL A 9 6.14 7.54 9.01
C VAL A 9 5.49 6.26 9.54
N LEU A 10 6.09 5.69 10.56
CA LEU A 10 5.56 4.57 11.33
C LEU A 10 4.33 5.03 12.09
N PHE A 11 3.19 5.08 11.40
CA PHE A 11 1.91 5.18 12.07
C PHE A 11 1.55 3.82 12.64
N ALA A 12 1.41 3.76 13.94
CA ALA A 12 0.64 2.71 14.57
C ALA A 12 -0.75 2.72 13.94
N LEU A 13 -1.08 1.66 13.19
CA LEU A 13 -2.43 1.39 12.76
C LEU A 13 -3.27 1.15 14.01
N SER A 14 -3.84 2.21 14.58
CA SER A 14 -4.82 2.08 15.62
C SER A 14 -6.15 1.66 14.98
N LEU A 15 -6.44 0.36 15.09
CA LEU A 15 -7.72 -0.26 15.40
C LEU A 15 -8.93 0.05 14.52
N PHE A 16 -9.30 -0.98 13.79
CA PHE A 16 -10.73 -1.21 13.54
C PHE A 16 -11.39 -1.78 14.80
N PRO A 17 -12.50 -1.20 15.30
CA PRO A 17 -13.30 -1.87 16.30
C PRO A 17 -13.86 -3.16 15.69
N ALA A 18 -13.87 -4.24 16.47
CA ALA A 18 -14.47 -5.50 16.08
C ALA A 18 -15.99 -5.30 15.91
N SER A 19 -16.43 -5.08 14.69
CA SER A 19 -17.85 -5.08 14.33
C SER A 19 -18.31 -6.51 14.15
N SER A 20 -19.35 -6.89 14.88
CA SER A 20 -20.03 -8.18 14.79
C SER A 20 -20.49 -8.45 13.36
N VAL A 21 -19.99 -9.54 12.77
CA VAL A 21 -20.35 -9.99 11.44
C VAL A 21 -21.73 -10.62 11.46
N ALA A 22 -22.71 -9.94 10.83
CA ALA A 22 -24.00 -10.54 10.50
C ALA A 22 -23.83 -11.56 9.37
N GLN A 23 -24.36 -12.77 9.54
CA GLN A 23 -24.31 -13.83 8.52
C GLN A 23 -25.27 -13.51 7.37
N PRO A 24 -24.84 -13.58 6.10
CA PRO A 24 -25.73 -13.63 4.96
C PRO A 24 -26.15 -15.08 4.64
N PRO A 25 -27.27 -15.28 3.92
CA PRO A 25 -27.88 -16.59 3.69
C PRO A 25 -27.04 -17.47 2.75
N GLN A 26 -27.06 -18.78 3.06
CA GLN A 26 -26.37 -19.83 2.31
C GLN A 26 -27.08 -20.11 0.97
N SER A 27 -26.35 -19.98 -0.12
CA SER A 27 -26.70 -20.62 -1.39
C SER A 27 -25.73 -21.77 -1.66
N SER A 28 -26.25 -22.99 -1.77
CA SER A 28 -25.49 -24.19 -2.08
C SER A 28 -24.91 -24.11 -3.51
N PRO A 29 -23.64 -24.45 -3.73
CA PRO A 29 -23.11 -24.60 -5.07
C PRO A 29 -23.52 -25.94 -5.67
N ALA A 30 -24.00 -25.92 -6.91
CA ALA A 30 -24.24 -27.10 -7.72
C ALA A 30 -22.92 -27.81 -8.05
N ALA A 31 -22.93 -29.14 -8.05
CA ALA A 31 -21.77 -29.97 -8.39
C ALA A 31 -21.29 -29.71 -9.84
N PRO A 32 -19.98 -29.68 -10.10
CA PRO A 32 -19.45 -29.44 -11.44
C PRO A 32 -19.56 -30.73 -12.30
N ALA A 33 -20.02 -30.52 -13.55
CA ALA A 33 -19.95 -31.52 -14.58
C ALA A 33 -18.47 -31.78 -14.97
N SER A 34 -18.09 -33.06 -15.09
CA SER A 34 -16.76 -33.52 -15.48
C SER A 34 -16.46 -33.16 -16.95
N GLY A 35 -15.81 -32.04 -17.16
CA GLY A 35 -15.15 -31.65 -18.41
C GLY A 35 -13.81 -31.05 -18.04
N LEU A 36 -12.73 -31.38 -18.75
CA LEU A 36 -11.43 -30.76 -18.63
C LEU A 36 -11.61 -29.24 -18.73
N VAL A 37 -11.48 -28.55 -17.60
CA VAL A 37 -11.61 -27.09 -17.54
C VAL A 37 -10.24 -26.48 -17.84
N PRO A 38 -10.17 -25.44 -18.66
CA PRO A 38 -8.91 -24.80 -19.06
C PRO A 38 -8.04 -24.49 -17.83
N GLY A 39 -6.78 -24.80 -17.92
CA GLY A 39 -5.76 -24.50 -16.93
C GLY A 39 -4.79 -23.44 -17.42
N ILE A 40 -4.19 -22.72 -16.50
CA ILE A 40 -3.03 -21.87 -16.77
C ILE A 40 -1.84 -22.59 -16.15
N HIS A 41 -0.83 -22.90 -16.94
CA HIS A 41 0.42 -23.46 -16.46
C HIS A 41 1.61 -22.68 -17.02
N GLY A 42 2.68 -22.65 -16.28
CA GLY A 42 3.82 -21.87 -16.72
C GLY A 42 5.07 -22.06 -15.87
N THR A 43 6.08 -21.29 -16.21
CA THR A 43 7.35 -21.27 -15.49
C THR A 43 7.70 -19.84 -15.13
N VAL A 44 8.12 -19.64 -13.90
CA VAL A 44 8.67 -18.36 -13.43
C VAL A 44 10.19 -18.48 -13.35
N LEU A 45 10.86 -17.49 -13.91
CA LEU A 45 12.30 -17.36 -13.86
C LEU A 45 12.70 -16.19 -12.96
N THR A 46 13.81 -16.33 -12.26
CA THR A 46 14.47 -15.22 -11.56
C THR A 46 14.98 -14.17 -12.55
N VAL A 47 15.41 -13.04 -12.06
CA VAL A 47 16.04 -11.97 -12.84
C VAL A 47 17.23 -12.52 -13.64
N ASP A 48 18.00 -13.45 -13.07
CA ASP A 48 19.15 -14.11 -13.72
C ASP A 48 18.75 -15.21 -14.71
N GLY A 49 17.44 -15.47 -14.87
CA GLY A 49 16.93 -16.48 -15.81
C GLY A 49 16.94 -17.92 -15.31
N ARG A 50 17.15 -18.14 -14.01
CA ARG A 50 17.03 -19.46 -13.37
C ARG A 50 15.58 -19.74 -12.94
N PRO A 51 15.17 -21.01 -12.81
CA PRO A 51 13.87 -21.34 -12.23
C PRO A 51 13.68 -20.71 -10.84
N ALA A 52 12.55 -20.04 -10.64
CA ALA A 52 12.22 -19.35 -9.39
C ALA A 52 11.25 -20.20 -8.56
N SER A 53 11.72 -20.80 -7.48
CA SER A 53 10.90 -21.64 -6.59
C SER A 53 10.21 -20.82 -5.50
N ASN A 54 9.05 -21.31 -5.03
CA ASN A 54 8.26 -20.73 -3.96
C ASN A 54 7.84 -19.27 -4.21
N ILE A 55 7.60 -18.91 -5.48
CA ILE A 55 7.06 -17.63 -5.88
C ILE A 55 5.54 -17.69 -5.77
N HIS A 56 4.94 -16.71 -5.12
CA HIS A 56 3.48 -16.58 -5.07
C HIS A 56 2.94 -16.17 -6.43
N ILE A 57 1.97 -16.94 -6.93
CA ILE A 57 1.27 -16.70 -8.19
C ILE A 57 -0.18 -16.39 -7.84
N GLU A 58 -0.64 -15.21 -8.23
CA GLU A 58 -2.03 -14.77 -8.05
C GLU A 58 -2.64 -14.48 -9.41
N LEU A 59 -3.85 -14.98 -9.65
CA LEU A 59 -4.63 -14.68 -10.84
C LEU A 59 -5.77 -13.75 -10.46
N ASP A 60 -5.72 -12.54 -10.97
CA ASP A 60 -6.71 -11.51 -10.72
C ASP A 60 -7.66 -11.37 -11.90
N ASN A 61 -8.95 -11.15 -11.63
CA ASN A 61 -9.87 -10.73 -12.65
C ASN A 61 -9.54 -9.30 -13.11
N ALA A 62 -9.26 -9.10 -14.39
CA ALA A 62 -8.81 -7.81 -14.94
C ALA A 62 -9.80 -6.65 -14.73
N SER A 63 -11.11 -6.95 -14.68
CA SER A 63 -12.16 -5.92 -14.53
C SER A 63 -12.36 -5.52 -13.06
N THR A 64 -12.27 -6.49 -12.13
CA THR A 64 -12.56 -6.27 -10.71
C THR A 64 -11.30 -6.15 -9.86
N ALA A 65 -10.14 -6.56 -10.39
CA ALA A 65 -8.88 -6.72 -9.68
C ALA A 65 -9.03 -7.57 -8.40
N LEU A 66 -9.94 -8.56 -8.43
CA LEU A 66 -10.10 -9.51 -7.35
C LEU A 66 -9.31 -10.78 -7.65
N PRO A 67 -8.64 -11.37 -6.66
CA PRO A 67 -8.02 -12.66 -6.82
C PRO A 67 -9.07 -13.73 -7.09
N VAL A 68 -8.88 -14.48 -8.17
CA VAL A 68 -9.72 -15.61 -8.58
C VAL A 68 -9.15 -16.89 -7.97
N THR A 69 -7.85 -17.06 -8.05
CA THR A 69 -7.13 -18.19 -7.48
C THR A 69 -5.66 -17.83 -7.29
N SER A 70 -4.96 -18.61 -6.46
CA SER A 70 -3.53 -18.45 -6.25
C SER A 70 -2.84 -19.79 -6.03
N THR A 71 -1.56 -19.84 -6.37
CA THR A 71 -0.68 -21.00 -6.16
C THR A 71 0.74 -20.51 -5.83
N SER A 72 1.69 -21.44 -5.72
CA SER A 72 3.11 -21.09 -5.62
C SER A 72 3.90 -21.96 -6.57
N THR A 73 5.02 -21.43 -7.08
CA THR A 73 5.89 -22.21 -7.96
C THR A 73 6.55 -23.38 -7.21
N GLN A 74 6.74 -24.47 -7.92
CA GLN A 74 7.48 -25.64 -7.47
C GLN A 74 9.01 -25.39 -7.50
N SER A 75 9.79 -26.37 -7.09
CA SER A 75 11.27 -26.26 -7.02
C SER A 75 11.94 -26.01 -8.38
N ASP A 76 11.28 -26.39 -9.47
CA ASP A 76 11.72 -26.17 -10.86
C ASP A 76 11.15 -24.88 -11.48
N GLY A 77 10.48 -24.05 -10.67
CA GLY A 77 9.87 -22.79 -11.09
C GLY A 77 8.54 -22.97 -11.81
N THR A 78 8.00 -24.17 -11.93
CA THR A 78 6.70 -24.41 -12.58
C THR A 78 5.53 -24.10 -11.66
N PHE A 79 4.40 -23.70 -12.25
CA PHE A 79 3.13 -23.52 -11.55
C PHE A 79 1.96 -23.99 -12.41
N GLU A 80 0.86 -24.30 -11.75
CA GLU A 80 -0.39 -24.74 -12.39
C GLU A 80 -1.59 -24.11 -11.66
N LEU A 81 -2.54 -23.61 -12.43
CA LEU A 81 -3.83 -23.11 -11.99
C LEU A 81 -4.92 -23.81 -12.76
N TYR A 82 -5.90 -24.38 -12.08
CA TYR A 82 -6.98 -25.17 -12.67
C TYR A 82 -8.33 -24.49 -12.47
N ASN A 83 -9.29 -24.90 -13.28
CA ASN A 83 -10.68 -24.45 -13.19
C ASN A 83 -10.84 -22.94 -13.35
N ILE A 84 -10.14 -22.35 -14.32
CA ILE A 84 -10.21 -20.93 -14.61
C ILE A 84 -11.34 -20.68 -15.61
N PRO A 85 -12.39 -19.91 -15.27
CA PRO A 85 -13.43 -19.51 -16.22
C PRO A 85 -12.85 -18.73 -17.39
N ALA A 86 -13.55 -18.73 -18.53
CA ALA A 86 -13.17 -17.85 -19.63
C ALA A 86 -13.29 -16.38 -19.21
N GLY A 87 -12.31 -15.56 -19.54
CA GLY A 87 -12.28 -14.15 -19.16
C GLY A 87 -10.92 -13.51 -19.32
N ASP A 88 -10.85 -12.24 -18.99
CA ASP A 88 -9.61 -11.45 -18.96
C ASP A 88 -9.08 -11.40 -17.52
N TYR A 89 -7.80 -11.68 -17.38
CA TYR A 89 -7.13 -11.80 -16.10
C TYR A 89 -5.80 -11.07 -16.12
N GLU A 90 -5.29 -10.76 -14.95
CA GLU A 90 -3.91 -10.34 -14.69
C GLU A 90 -3.24 -11.44 -13.87
N LEU A 91 -2.17 -12.02 -14.39
CA LEU A 91 -1.37 -13.00 -13.66
C LEU A 91 -0.20 -12.29 -13.00
N VAL A 92 -0.11 -12.39 -11.69
CA VAL A 92 0.93 -11.76 -10.88
C VAL A 92 1.81 -12.80 -10.26
N ALA A 93 3.12 -12.72 -10.48
CA ALA A 93 4.14 -13.50 -9.79
C ALA A 93 4.93 -12.58 -8.87
N GLU A 94 4.92 -12.84 -7.57
CA GLU A 94 5.54 -11.97 -6.58
C GLU A 94 6.44 -12.71 -5.61
N SER A 95 7.61 -12.14 -5.34
CA SER A 95 8.53 -12.54 -4.27
C SER A 95 8.80 -11.35 -3.33
N VAL A 96 9.69 -11.54 -2.36
CA VAL A 96 10.03 -10.49 -1.38
C VAL A 96 10.60 -9.22 -2.02
N ASP A 97 11.32 -9.33 -3.14
CA ASP A 97 12.11 -8.26 -3.75
C ASP A 97 11.95 -8.14 -5.27
N SER A 98 11.08 -8.95 -5.86
CA SER A 98 10.87 -8.97 -7.31
C SER A 98 9.45 -9.38 -7.68
N ARG A 99 8.99 -8.84 -8.81
CA ARG A 99 7.63 -9.04 -9.33
C ARG A 99 7.66 -9.22 -10.85
N ALA A 100 6.69 -9.95 -11.36
CA ALA A 100 6.28 -9.96 -12.76
C ALA A 100 4.75 -9.98 -12.84
N ASP A 101 4.20 -9.22 -13.74
CA ASP A 101 2.76 -9.21 -14.06
C ASP A 101 2.58 -9.33 -15.57
N ASP A 102 1.56 -10.08 -15.99
CA ASP A 102 1.25 -10.30 -17.39
C ASP A 102 -0.27 -10.39 -17.58
N PRO A 103 -0.88 -9.54 -18.42
CA PRO A 103 -2.28 -9.66 -18.78
C PRO A 103 -2.51 -10.93 -19.60
N ILE A 104 -3.51 -11.70 -19.22
CA ILE A 104 -3.85 -12.95 -19.89
C ILE A 104 -5.34 -13.04 -20.21
N ALA A 105 -5.66 -13.40 -21.44
CA ALA A 105 -7.02 -13.72 -21.85
C ALA A 105 -7.17 -15.24 -21.90
N VAL A 106 -8.00 -15.81 -21.03
CA VAL A 106 -8.34 -17.25 -21.03
C VAL A 106 -9.61 -17.42 -21.87
N GLN A 107 -9.48 -18.06 -23.02
CA GLN A 107 -10.63 -18.32 -23.90
C GLN A 107 -11.15 -19.75 -23.70
N SER A 108 -10.59 -20.72 -24.37
CA SER A 108 -10.92 -22.13 -24.24
C SER A 108 -9.67 -22.95 -24.51
N GLY A 109 -9.21 -23.71 -23.52
CA GLY A 109 -7.97 -24.49 -23.60
C GLY A 109 -6.92 -24.06 -22.61
N ASP A 110 -5.84 -24.84 -22.52
CA ASP A 110 -4.73 -24.54 -21.62
C ASP A 110 -3.87 -23.38 -22.14
N ALA A 111 -3.54 -22.48 -21.27
CA ALA A 111 -2.59 -21.40 -21.54
C ALA A 111 -1.22 -21.73 -20.93
N GLN A 112 -0.18 -21.66 -21.74
CA GLN A 112 1.20 -21.85 -21.29
C GLN A 112 1.93 -20.52 -21.26
N LEU A 113 2.55 -20.20 -20.13
CA LEU A 113 3.19 -18.90 -19.87
C LEU A 113 4.63 -19.07 -19.39
N LYS A 114 5.44 -18.08 -19.71
CA LYS A 114 6.81 -17.95 -19.20
C LYS A 114 7.01 -16.56 -18.66
N LEU A 115 7.01 -16.42 -17.35
CA LEU A 115 7.23 -15.17 -16.66
C LEU A 115 8.69 -15.02 -16.26
N ARG A 116 9.19 -13.80 -16.26
CA ARG A 116 10.50 -13.47 -15.73
C ARG A 116 10.37 -12.36 -14.70
N LEU A 117 10.74 -12.65 -13.46
CA LEU A 117 10.78 -11.67 -12.40
C LEU A 117 11.71 -10.52 -12.79
N GLN A 118 11.32 -9.32 -12.45
CA GLN A 118 12.13 -8.12 -12.56
C GLN A 118 12.37 -7.61 -11.15
N HIS A 119 13.54 -7.01 -10.92
CA HIS A 119 13.71 -6.25 -9.70
C HIS A 119 12.67 -5.13 -9.69
N ASP A 120 12.09 -4.91 -8.53
CA ASP A 120 11.17 -3.79 -8.35
C ASP A 120 11.83 -2.52 -8.90
N ALA A 121 11.13 -1.84 -9.78
CA ALA A 121 11.60 -0.54 -10.22
C ALA A 121 11.79 0.35 -8.99
N PRO A 122 12.87 1.12 -8.91
CA PRO A 122 12.99 2.11 -7.85
C PRO A 122 11.72 2.95 -7.88
N PRO A 123 11.18 3.35 -6.70
CA PRO A 123 9.94 4.11 -6.63
C PRO A 123 9.97 5.23 -7.67
N SER A 124 8.90 5.32 -8.45
CA SER A 124 8.81 6.30 -9.54
C SER A 124 9.27 7.65 -8.98
N LYS A 125 10.23 8.27 -9.67
CA LYS A 125 10.65 9.62 -9.29
C LYS A 125 9.37 10.43 -9.20
N GLU A 126 9.08 10.94 -8.01
CA GLU A 126 7.99 11.89 -7.83
C GLU A 126 8.12 12.91 -8.96
N SER A 127 7.04 13.15 -9.69
CA SER A 127 6.99 14.21 -10.70
C SER A 127 7.60 15.45 -10.07
N GLU A 128 8.52 16.11 -10.77
CA GLU A 128 9.20 17.30 -10.24
C GLU A 128 8.14 18.21 -9.63
N PRO A 129 8.31 18.63 -8.38
CA PRO A 129 7.30 19.45 -7.72
C PRO A 129 7.05 20.68 -8.59
N ILE A 130 5.79 20.97 -8.89
CA ILE A 130 5.42 22.24 -9.48
C ILE A 130 5.92 23.30 -8.50
N VAL A 131 7.00 24.00 -8.88
CA VAL A 131 7.57 25.05 -8.03
C VAL A 131 6.53 26.15 -7.92
N SER A 132 5.84 26.19 -6.80
CA SER A 132 4.85 27.23 -6.52
C SER A 132 5.53 28.59 -6.48
N VAL A 133 4.88 29.60 -7.03
CA VAL A 133 5.35 31.01 -6.95
C VAL A 133 5.61 31.42 -5.50
N VAL A 134 4.90 30.85 -4.54
CA VAL A 134 5.08 31.05 -3.10
C VAL A 134 6.50 30.65 -2.64
N HIS A 135 7.08 29.63 -3.24
CA HIS A 135 8.45 29.18 -2.96
C HIS A 135 9.52 30.23 -3.28
N MET A 136 9.30 31.04 -4.33
CA MET A 136 10.26 32.06 -4.76
C MET A 136 10.31 33.27 -3.83
N MET A 137 9.36 33.42 -2.91
CA MET A 137 9.29 34.56 -1.97
C MET A 137 9.88 34.25 -0.59
N VAL A 138 10.30 33.00 -0.34
CA VAL A 138 10.88 32.62 0.96
C VAL A 138 12.30 33.15 1.07
N PRO A 139 12.66 33.87 2.15
CA PRO A 139 14.01 34.38 2.37
C PRO A 139 15.05 33.25 2.38
N GLU A 140 16.23 33.52 1.80
CA GLU A 140 17.30 32.49 1.69
C GLU A 140 17.75 31.96 3.06
N SER A 141 17.71 32.80 4.09
CA SER A 141 18.01 32.40 5.48
C SER A 141 17.04 31.32 5.98
N ALA A 142 15.74 31.46 5.71
CA ALA A 142 14.73 30.46 6.07
C ALA A 142 14.90 29.18 5.25
N GLN A 143 15.14 29.31 3.93
CA GLN A 143 15.41 28.16 3.06
C GLN A 143 16.63 27.36 3.50
N LYS A 144 17.71 28.02 3.94
CA LYS A 144 18.92 27.36 4.44
C LYS A 144 18.65 26.54 5.70
N LEU A 145 17.85 27.09 6.63
CA LEU A 145 17.43 26.36 7.83
C LEU A 145 16.58 25.15 7.48
N TYR A 146 15.61 25.31 6.58
CA TYR A 146 14.77 24.23 6.10
C TYR A 146 15.60 23.10 5.43
N ARG A 147 16.52 23.43 4.52
CA ARG A 147 17.40 22.43 3.89
C ARG A 147 18.23 21.66 4.92
N LYS A 148 18.69 22.33 5.98
CA LYS A 148 19.41 21.67 7.06
C LYS A 148 18.48 20.77 7.88
N ALA A 149 17.28 21.21 8.19
CA ALA A 149 16.27 20.40 8.86
C ALA A 149 15.94 19.12 8.05
N MET A 150 15.72 19.27 6.73
CA MET A 150 15.55 18.15 5.82
C MET A 150 16.71 17.15 5.89
N ALA A 151 17.95 17.66 5.88
CA ALA A 151 19.12 16.78 5.99
C ALA A 151 19.17 16.04 7.34
N ASP A 152 18.79 16.70 8.44
CA ASP A 152 18.72 16.05 9.76
C ASP A 152 17.62 14.98 9.80
N VAL A 153 16.44 15.24 9.23
CA VAL A 153 15.36 14.24 9.11
C VAL A 153 15.83 13.03 8.29
N ASN A 154 16.49 13.26 7.15
CA ASN A 154 17.02 12.21 6.30
C ASN A 154 18.10 11.35 6.99
N ASN A 155 18.79 11.92 7.95
CA ASN A 155 19.75 11.23 8.81
C ASN A 155 19.10 10.61 10.07
N HIS A 156 17.77 10.46 10.08
CA HIS A 156 17.01 9.93 11.21
C HIS A 156 17.21 10.70 12.54
N LYS A 157 17.32 12.03 12.45
CA LYS A 157 17.52 12.95 13.59
C LYS A 157 16.43 14.02 13.65
N PRO A 158 15.14 13.65 13.75
CA PRO A 158 14.02 14.61 13.74
C PRO A 158 14.12 15.63 14.89
N ASP A 159 14.63 15.23 16.05
CA ASP A 159 14.82 16.15 17.19
C ASP A 159 15.74 17.33 16.86
N LYS A 160 16.71 17.16 15.94
CA LYS A 160 17.59 18.23 15.48
C LYS A 160 16.94 19.12 14.44
N ALA A 161 15.99 18.58 13.70
CA ALA A 161 15.27 19.32 12.67
C ALA A 161 14.27 20.33 13.27
N MET A 162 13.59 19.97 14.37
CA MET A 162 12.55 20.81 14.97
C MET A 162 13.01 22.26 15.26
N PRO A 163 14.11 22.53 16.01
CA PRO A 163 14.53 23.90 16.28
C PRO A 163 14.95 24.66 15.02
N LEU A 164 15.39 23.98 13.97
CA LEU A 164 15.70 24.60 12.67
C LEU A 164 14.44 25.04 11.95
N LEU A 165 13.38 24.21 11.99
CA LEU A 165 12.07 24.52 11.42
C LEU A 165 11.41 25.67 12.16
N ASP A 166 11.47 25.68 13.50
CA ASP A 166 10.96 26.79 14.30
C ASP A 166 11.67 28.09 13.95
N SER A 167 13.00 28.06 13.80
CA SER A 167 13.76 29.24 13.37
C SER A 167 13.42 29.68 11.95
N ALA A 168 13.20 28.74 11.02
CA ALA A 168 12.78 29.05 9.66
C ALA A 168 11.39 29.71 9.63
N LEU A 169 10.46 29.24 10.46
CA LEU A 169 9.09 29.76 10.57
C LEU A 169 9.02 31.08 11.36
N GLN A 170 10.00 31.37 12.21
CA GLN A 170 10.15 32.72 12.80
C GLN A 170 10.56 33.76 11.74
N ILE A 171 11.39 33.36 10.76
CA ILE A 171 11.81 34.26 9.66
C ILE A 171 10.69 34.39 8.63
N GLU A 172 10.05 33.28 8.26
CA GLU A 172 8.97 33.25 7.28
C GLU A 172 7.81 32.37 7.79
N PRO A 173 6.81 32.97 8.46
CA PRO A 173 5.66 32.24 9.01
C PRO A 173 4.77 31.57 7.96
N ARG A 174 4.90 31.98 6.70
CA ARG A 174 4.15 31.42 5.55
C ARG A 174 5.00 30.46 4.71
N PHE A 175 5.98 29.83 5.30
CA PHE A 175 6.81 28.84 4.62
C PHE A 175 6.11 27.47 4.64
N ALA A 176 5.32 27.16 3.61
CA ALA A 176 4.50 25.96 3.52
C ALA A 176 5.31 24.63 3.68
N ASP A 177 6.52 24.56 3.09
CA ASP A 177 7.38 23.38 3.25
C ASP A 177 7.84 23.17 4.69
N ALA A 178 8.22 24.25 5.37
CA ALA A 178 8.67 24.15 6.76
C ALA A 178 7.52 23.77 7.69
N LEU A 179 6.31 24.31 7.47
CA LEU A 179 5.10 23.90 8.17
C LEU A 179 4.80 22.42 7.91
N SER A 180 4.79 22.00 6.65
CA SER A 180 4.52 20.60 6.33
C SER A 180 5.54 19.64 6.94
N LEU A 181 6.84 19.95 6.86
CA LEU A 181 7.88 19.09 7.44
C LEU A 181 7.77 19.04 8.96
N ARG A 182 7.47 20.18 9.63
CA ARG A 182 7.26 20.21 11.08
C ARG A 182 6.04 19.37 11.47
N GLY A 183 4.93 19.54 10.76
CA GLY A 183 3.73 18.75 10.97
C GLY A 183 3.97 17.25 10.81
N LEU A 184 4.76 16.80 9.82
CA LEU A 184 5.12 15.39 9.65
C LEU A 184 5.97 14.85 10.82
N ILE A 185 6.89 15.65 11.38
CA ILE A 185 7.67 15.26 12.56
C ILE A 185 6.75 15.19 13.79
N GLU A 186 5.90 16.17 14.00
CA GLU A 186 4.94 16.20 15.11
C GLU A 186 3.97 15.03 15.05
N MET A 187 3.55 14.63 13.86
CA MET A 187 2.76 13.44 13.61
C MET A 187 3.50 12.18 14.09
N GLY A 188 4.80 12.05 13.77
CA GLY A 188 5.66 10.97 14.25
C GLY A 188 5.80 10.93 15.77
N ASP A 189 5.78 12.09 16.43
CA ASP A 189 5.79 12.26 17.89
C ASP A 189 4.40 12.02 18.54
N GLY A 190 3.36 11.79 17.75
CA GLY A 190 1.98 11.63 18.25
C GLY A 190 1.27 12.95 18.59
N LYS A 191 1.84 14.09 18.24
CA LYS A 191 1.26 15.43 18.46
C LYS A 191 0.28 15.81 17.34
N LEU A 192 -0.76 14.99 17.15
CA LEU A 192 -1.63 15.05 15.97
C LEU A 192 -2.32 16.41 15.78
N ALA A 193 -2.75 17.07 16.87
CA ALA A 193 -3.42 18.36 16.77
C ALA A 193 -2.48 19.47 16.25
N ALA A 194 -1.23 19.52 16.71
CA ALA A 194 -0.23 20.46 16.22
C ALA A 194 0.15 20.16 14.76
N ALA A 195 0.34 18.89 14.43
CA ALA A 195 0.59 18.43 13.08
C ALA A 195 -0.53 18.84 12.11
N GLN A 196 -1.79 18.67 12.51
CA GLN A 196 -2.94 19.08 11.71
C GLN A 196 -2.95 20.60 11.45
N ASP A 197 -2.74 21.41 12.49
CA ASP A 197 -2.68 22.88 12.35
C ASP A 197 -1.61 23.32 11.35
N ASP A 198 -0.42 22.76 11.46
CA ASP A 198 0.67 23.08 10.55
C ASP A 198 0.40 22.64 9.11
N LEU A 199 -0.16 21.44 8.91
CA LEU A 199 -0.50 20.92 7.59
C LEU A 199 -1.66 21.70 6.95
N GLU A 200 -2.69 22.06 7.73
CA GLU A 200 -3.80 22.90 7.25
C GLU A 200 -3.32 24.31 6.86
N ARG A 201 -2.41 24.89 7.63
CA ARG A 201 -1.77 26.16 7.26
C ARG A 201 -0.93 26.00 6.00
N ALA A 202 -0.19 24.91 5.83
CA ALA A 202 0.59 24.66 4.63
C ALA A 202 -0.29 24.63 3.38
N VAL A 203 -1.44 23.94 3.39
CA VAL A 203 -2.35 23.89 2.23
C VAL A 203 -3.15 25.19 2.02
N GLN A 204 -3.35 26.00 3.05
CA GLN A 204 -3.91 27.35 2.92
C GLN A 204 -2.93 28.30 2.23
N ILE A 205 -1.63 28.17 2.52
CA ILE A 205 -0.57 28.99 1.92
C ILE A 205 -0.31 28.54 0.49
N ASP A 206 -0.16 27.24 0.27
CA ASP A 206 0.04 26.65 -1.04
C ASP A 206 -0.96 25.50 -1.30
N PRO A 207 -2.10 25.78 -1.94
CA PRO A 207 -3.10 24.76 -2.29
C PRO A 207 -2.62 23.72 -3.30
N ALA A 208 -1.43 23.87 -3.88
CA ALA A 208 -0.79 22.91 -4.78
C ALA A 208 0.23 22.01 -4.06
N TYR A 209 0.39 22.16 -2.74
CA TYR A 209 1.37 21.40 -1.98
C TYR A 209 0.88 19.98 -1.64
N ALA A 210 1.08 19.04 -2.57
CA ALA A 210 0.53 17.67 -2.51
C ALA A 210 0.88 16.92 -1.21
N ASN A 211 2.11 17.08 -0.69
CA ASN A 211 2.58 16.34 0.49
C ASN A 211 1.83 16.71 1.78
N ALA A 212 1.38 17.97 1.93
CA ALA A 212 0.58 18.34 3.10
C ALA A 212 -0.79 17.65 3.11
N TYR A 213 -1.40 17.43 1.94
CA TYR A 213 -2.64 16.65 1.84
C TYR A 213 -2.45 15.19 2.21
N ILE A 214 -1.29 14.59 1.92
CA ILE A 214 -0.96 13.22 2.36
C ILE A 214 -0.92 13.15 3.89
N GLY A 215 -0.23 14.09 4.53
CA GLY A 215 -0.17 14.18 5.98
C GLY A 215 -1.56 14.35 6.63
N LEU A 216 -2.40 15.24 6.08
CA LEU A 216 -3.79 15.39 6.52
C LEU A 216 -4.59 14.09 6.33
N GLY A 217 -4.40 13.38 5.21
CA GLY A 217 -5.03 12.09 4.98
C GLY A 217 -4.68 11.06 6.05
N ALA A 218 -3.41 11.01 6.45
CA ALA A 218 -2.94 10.13 7.51
C ALA A 218 -3.56 10.48 8.88
N ILE A 219 -3.64 11.77 9.22
CA ILE A 219 -4.28 12.24 10.46
C ILE A 219 -5.77 11.90 10.47
N TYR A 220 -6.50 12.20 9.39
CA TYR A 220 -7.93 11.92 9.30
C TYR A 220 -8.23 10.41 9.35
N ASN A 221 -7.38 9.59 8.75
CA ASN A 221 -7.47 8.13 8.89
C ASN A 221 -7.30 7.70 10.35
N HIS A 222 -6.34 8.28 11.07
CA HIS A 222 -6.12 7.98 12.48
C HIS A 222 -7.31 8.41 13.36
N GLU A 223 -7.95 9.52 13.03
CA GLU A 223 -9.13 10.02 13.73
C GLU A 223 -10.45 9.32 13.35
N GLY A 224 -10.42 8.39 12.37
CA GLY A 224 -11.63 7.74 11.85
C GLY A 224 -12.47 8.62 10.93
N ARG A 225 -11.95 9.75 10.48
CA ARG A 225 -12.59 10.70 9.56
C ARG A 225 -12.35 10.29 8.12
N PHE A 226 -12.84 9.10 7.75
CA PHE A 226 -12.48 8.46 6.49
C PHE A 226 -12.93 9.23 5.25
N ASP A 227 -14.05 9.95 5.30
CA ASP A 227 -14.51 10.79 4.18
C ASP A 227 -13.57 11.98 3.94
N ASP A 228 -13.08 12.61 5.01
CA ASP A 228 -12.09 13.67 4.91
C ASP A 228 -10.75 13.13 4.39
N ALA A 229 -10.32 11.96 4.87
CA ALA A 229 -9.10 11.29 4.40
C ALA A 229 -9.17 10.99 2.89
N MET A 230 -10.29 10.48 2.39
CA MET A 230 -10.50 10.24 0.97
C MET A 230 -10.43 11.53 0.16
N ARG A 231 -11.13 12.58 0.60
CA ARG A 231 -11.17 13.88 -0.07
C ARG A 231 -9.79 14.52 -0.21
N VAL A 232 -8.99 14.53 0.85
CA VAL A 232 -7.63 15.11 0.80
C VAL A 232 -6.67 14.22 0.00
N SER A 233 -6.82 12.90 0.05
CA SER A 233 -6.04 11.98 -0.80
C SER A 233 -6.36 12.16 -2.29
N GLU A 234 -7.63 12.34 -2.66
CA GLU A 234 -8.04 12.69 -4.04
C GLU A 234 -7.42 14.02 -4.48
N ARG A 235 -7.39 15.02 -3.58
CA ARG A 235 -6.72 16.27 -3.88
C ARG A 235 -5.22 16.07 -4.11
N SER A 236 -4.54 15.30 -3.26
CA SER A 236 -3.13 14.96 -3.43
C SER A 236 -2.89 14.27 -4.78
N LEU A 237 -3.71 13.28 -5.14
CA LEU A 237 -3.60 12.57 -6.42
C LEU A 237 -3.86 13.47 -7.63
N SER A 238 -4.74 14.46 -7.52
CA SER A 238 -4.96 15.45 -8.59
C SER A 238 -3.72 16.33 -8.85
N LEU A 239 -2.88 16.51 -7.84
CA LEU A 239 -1.63 17.29 -7.91
C LEU A 239 -0.42 16.40 -8.25
N SER A 240 -0.41 15.18 -7.75
CA SER A 240 0.66 14.18 -7.93
C SER A 240 0.05 12.81 -8.23
N PRO A 241 -0.29 12.49 -9.50
CA PRO A 241 -0.99 11.26 -9.85
C PRO A 241 -0.24 9.95 -9.53
N ASN A 242 1.08 10.02 -9.37
CA ASN A 242 1.93 8.86 -9.06
C ASN A 242 2.33 8.79 -7.58
N SER A 243 1.66 9.51 -6.70
CA SER A 243 1.93 9.47 -5.26
C SER A 243 1.43 8.17 -4.65
N TRP A 244 2.32 7.20 -4.41
CA TRP A 244 1.97 5.97 -3.74
C TRP A 244 1.45 6.20 -2.31
N GLN A 245 1.93 7.23 -1.63
CA GLN A 245 1.50 7.59 -0.28
C GLN A 245 0.02 8.02 -0.28
N ALA A 246 -0.38 8.82 -1.26
CA ALA A 246 -1.77 9.25 -1.39
C ALA A 246 -2.70 8.07 -1.72
N TYR A 247 -2.28 7.15 -2.59
CA TYR A 247 -3.01 5.89 -2.84
C TYR A 247 -3.12 5.04 -1.57
N PHE A 248 -2.06 4.95 -0.80
CA PHE A 248 -2.04 4.19 0.45
C PHE A 248 -3.01 4.77 1.49
N GLU A 249 -2.99 6.08 1.72
CA GLU A 249 -3.93 6.73 2.64
C GLU A 249 -5.39 6.61 2.16
N MET A 250 -5.62 6.73 0.86
CA MET A 250 -6.94 6.52 0.27
C MET A 250 -7.40 5.06 0.41
N ALA A 251 -6.50 4.08 0.25
CA ALA A 251 -6.81 2.67 0.45
C ALA A 251 -7.25 2.39 1.89
N LYS A 252 -6.54 2.93 2.89
CA LYS A 252 -6.89 2.80 4.31
C LYS A 252 -8.31 3.30 4.58
N ALA A 253 -8.62 4.53 4.16
CA ALA A 253 -9.93 5.13 4.34
C ALA A 253 -11.03 4.32 3.63
N THR A 254 -10.77 3.87 2.42
CA THR A 254 -11.72 3.11 1.59
C THR A 254 -12.03 1.74 2.22
N ILE A 255 -11.01 1.03 2.72
CA ILE A 255 -11.17 -0.25 3.43
C ILE A 255 -11.93 -0.06 4.73
N ALA A 256 -11.62 0.99 5.50
CA ALA A 256 -12.29 1.31 6.74
C ALA A 256 -13.79 1.58 6.55
N LYS A 257 -14.18 2.09 5.38
CA LYS A 257 -15.59 2.26 4.98
C LYS A 257 -16.25 0.97 4.46
N GLY A 258 -15.56 -0.17 4.46
CA GLY A 258 -16.08 -1.44 3.96
C GLY A 258 -16.06 -1.59 2.43
N MET A 259 -15.45 -0.67 1.72
CA MET A 259 -15.31 -0.72 0.26
C MET A 259 -14.06 -1.55 -0.12
N TYR A 260 -14.06 -2.83 0.26
CA TYR A 260 -12.87 -3.69 0.24
C TYR A 260 -12.26 -3.86 -1.15
N VAL A 261 -13.08 -4.06 -2.19
CA VAL A 261 -12.61 -4.20 -3.59
C VAL A 261 -11.85 -2.96 -4.04
N LYS A 262 -12.48 -1.78 -3.90
CA LYS A 262 -11.84 -0.51 -4.27
C LYS A 262 -10.57 -0.25 -3.44
N GLY A 263 -10.63 -0.56 -2.14
CA GLY A 263 -9.49 -0.41 -1.24
C GLY A 263 -8.32 -1.31 -1.62
N LEU A 264 -8.58 -2.57 -2.02
CA LEU A 264 -7.56 -3.49 -2.52
C LEU A 264 -6.91 -2.97 -3.81
N GLN A 265 -7.70 -2.46 -4.76
CA GLN A 265 -7.18 -1.86 -6.00
C GLN A 265 -6.25 -0.67 -5.72
N LEU A 266 -6.65 0.22 -4.80
CA LEU A 266 -5.83 1.37 -4.38
C LEU A 266 -4.53 0.93 -3.68
N ALA A 267 -4.61 -0.09 -2.81
CA ALA A 267 -3.44 -0.65 -2.14
C ALA A 267 -2.46 -1.29 -3.14
N ARG A 268 -2.96 -2.01 -4.15
CA ARG A 268 -2.14 -2.54 -5.24
C ARG A 268 -1.49 -1.43 -6.07
N GLN A 269 -2.22 -0.34 -6.34
CA GLN A 269 -1.62 0.81 -7.02
C GLN A 269 -0.52 1.45 -6.18
N ALA A 270 -0.73 1.60 -4.87
CA ALA A 270 0.31 2.06 -3.96
C ALA A 270 1.55 1.15 -3.98
N GLN A 271 1.35 -0.18 -4.00
CA GLN A 271 2.42 -1.16 -4.09
C GLN A 271 3.20 -1.04 -5.39
N ARG A 272 2.53 -0.98 -6.55
CA ARG A 272 3.19 -0.79 -7.85
C ARG A 272 4.06 0.45 -7.89
N LEU A 273 3.56 1.57 -7.36
CA LEU A 273 4.28 2.85 -7.37
C LEU A 273 5.40 2.94 -6.33
N SER A 274 5.28 2.26 -5.20
CA SER A 274 6.32 2.22 -4.15
C SER A 274 7.41 1.19 -4.42
N GLY A 275 7.20 0.28 -5.38
CA GLY A 275 8.12 -0.81 -5.68
C GLY A 275 8.35 -1.68 -4.47
N ASN A 276 7.41 -2.48 -4.03
CA ASN A 276 7.48 -3.44 -2.90
C ASN A 276 8.34 -3.06 -1.66
N SER A 277 8.94 -1.86 -1.65
CA SER A 277 9.78 -1.40 -0.55
C SER A 277 8.99 -1.03 0.70
N PHE A 278 7.67 -0.84 0.56
CA PHE A 278 6.79 -0.38 1.63
C PHE A 278 5.96 -1.53 2.22
N ALA A 279 6.48 -2.17 3.27
CA ALA A 279 5.89 -3.36 3.86
C ALA A 279 4.43 -3.17 4.34
N ALA A 280 4.06 -1.97 4.82
CA ALA A 280 2.72 -1.73 5.35
C ALA A 280 1.59 -1.89 4.32
N VAL A 281 1.90 -1.86 3.01
CA VAL A 281 0.91 -2.09 1.97
C VAL A 281 0.36 -3.53 2.01
N HIS A 282 1.20 -4.50 2.36
CA HIS A 282 0.77 -5.90 2.52
C HIS A 282 -0.25 -6.04 3.66
N LEU A 283 -0.04 -5.32 4.77
CA LEU A 283 -0.98 -5.33 5.88
C LEU A 283 -2.35 -4.73 5.48
N ILE A 284 -2.34 -3.64 4.73
CA ILE A 284 -3.58 -3.01 4.22
C ILE A 284 -4.31 -3.93 3.23
N LYS A 285 -3.59 -4.62 2.35
CA LYS A 285 -4.17 -5.63 1.46
C LYS A 285 -4.83 -6.75 2.26
N ALA A 286 -4.17 -7.27 3.29
CA ALA A 286 -4.75 -8.29 4.16
C ALA A 286 -6.06 -7.82 4.83
N TYR A 287 -6.12 -6.57 5.31
CA TYR A 287 -7.35 -6.00 5.89
C TYR A 287 -8.50 -5.91 4.87
N ALA A 288 -8.22 -5.77 3.59
CA ALA A 288 -9.25 -5.85 2.56
C ALA A 288 -9.68 -7.30 2.27
N LEU A 289 -8.73 -8.24 2.22
CA LEU A 289 -8.96 -9.64 1.81
C LEU A 289 -9.70 -10.45 2.88
N VAL A 290 -9.46 -10.20 4.18
CA VAL A 290 -10.10 -10.97 5.28
C VAL A 290 -11.63 -10.86 5.28
N PRO A 291 -12.24 -9.66 5.22
CA PRO A 291 -13.69 -9.54 5.14
C PRO A 291 -14.31 -10.17 3.89
N MET A 292 -13.52 -10.26 2.80
CA MET A 292 -13.91 -10.91 1.55
C MET A 292 -13.77 -12.44 1.61
N LYS A 293 -13.29 -12.99 2.74
CA LYS A 293 -13.02 -14.42 2.98
C LYS A 293 -11.94 -15.02 2.05
N LEU A 294 -11.11 -14.20 1.47
CA LEU A 294 -9.97 -14.60 0.65
C LEU A 294 -8.78 -14.92 1.56
N TYR A 295 -8.96 -15.94 2.42
CA TYR A 295 -8.06 -16.23 3.53
C TYR A 295 -6.66 -16.67 3.07
N LYS A 296 -6.57 -17.38 1.95
CA LYS A 296 -5.27 -17.83 1.41
C LYS A 296 -4.39 -16.63 1.07
N ASP A 297 -4.96 -15.67 0.34
CA ASP A 297 -4.24 -14.48 -0.11
C ASP A 297 -3.98 -13.54 1.06
N ALA A 298 -4.94 -13.40 1.98
CA ALA A 298 -4.73 -12.63 3.22
C ALA A 298 -3.56 -13.18 4.05
N LYS A 299 -3.41 -14.52 4.16
CA LYS A 299 -2.29 -15.14 4.88
C LYS A 299 -0.96 -14.83 4.20
N TYR A 300 -0.89 -14.92 2.87
CA TYR A 300 0.29 -14.54 2.11
C TYR A 300 0.70 -13.09 2.41
N GLU A 301 -0.24 -12.17 2.33
CA GLU A 301 0.02 -10.75 2.60
C GLU A 301 0.50 -10.49 4.03
N LEU A 302 -0.09 -11.14 5.02
CA LEU A 302 0.35 -11.03 6.43
C LEU A 302 1.76 -11.59 6.62
N GLN A 303 2.08 -12.72 5.99
CA GLN A 303 3.42 -13.31 6.04
C GLN A 303 4.45 -12.42 5.35
N ALA A 304 4.11 -11.84 4.19
CA ALA A 304 4.95 -10.88 3.48
C ALA A 304 5.24 -9.63 4.33
N PHE A 305 4.24 -9.11 5.05
CA PHE A 305 4.45 -8.03 6.00
C PHE A 305 5.37 -8.43 7.15
N LEU A 306 5.08 -9.55 7.80
CA LEU A 306 5.85 -10.04 8.96
C LEU A 306 7.30 -10.40 8.63
N SER A 307 7.57 -10.86 7.41
CA SER A 307 8.94 -11.15 6.97
C SER A 307 9.81 -9.90 6.87
N ARG A 308 9.20 -8.76 6.54
CA ARG A 308 9.89 -7.47 6.37
C ARG A 308 9.95 -6.67 7.68
N GLU A 309 8.89 -6.71 8.47
CA GLU A 309 8.74 -5.90 9.69
C GLU A 309 8.34 -6.74 10.92
N PRO A 310 9.12 -7.75 11.31
CA PRO A 310 8.75 -8.68 12.37
C PRO A 310 8.62 -8.02 13.76
N ASN A 311 9.30 -6.89 13.98
CA ASN A 311 9.38 -6.18 15.26
C ASN A 311 8.62 -4.84 15.25
N SER A 312 7.84 -4.55 14.22
CA SER A 312 7.04 -3.32 14.17
C SER A 312 5.87 -3.36 15.17
N LYS A 313 5.35 -2.18 15.52
CA LYS A 313 4.14 -2.09 16.37
C LYS A 313 2.94 -2.85 15.77
N SER A 314 2.88 -2.95 14.44
CA SER A 314 1.82 -3.64 13.71
C SER A 314 2.04 -5.15 13.59
N ALA A 315 3.23 -5.67 13.91
CA ALA A 315 3.53 -7.10 13.78
C ALA A 315 2.64 -7.96 14.70
N GLN A 316 2.38 -7.51 15.92
CA GLN A 316 1.50 -8.23 16.85
C GLN A 316 0.06 -8.30 16.32
N GLN A 317 -0.44 -7.22 15.70
CA GLN A 317 -1.76 -7.19 15.09
C GLN A 317 -1.83 -8.15 13.90
N ALA A 318 -0.80 -8.16 13.04
CA ALA A 318 -0.70 -9.06 11.91
C ALA A 318 -0.66 -10.54 12.35
N GLN A 319 0.11 -10.86 13.40
CA GLN A 319 0.15 -12.21 13.98
C GLN A 319 -1.21 -12.64 14.54
N THR A 320 -1.89 -11.73 15.25
CA THR A 320 -3.23 -12.00 15.79
C THR A 320 -4.23 -12.28 14.67
N LEU A 321 -4.21 -11.48 13.61
CA LEU A 321 -5.08 -11.68 12.46
C LEU A 321 -4.78 -12.99 11.74
N LEU A 322 -3.51 -13.35 11.59
CA LEU A 322 -3.09 -14.62 11.01
C LEU A 322 -3.64 -15.81 11.80
N ALA A 323 -3.53 -15.78 13.14
CA ALA A 323 -4.08 -16.81 14.01
C ALA A 323 -5.62 -16.92 13.93
N GLN A 324 -6.32 -15.80 13.79
CA GLN A 324 -7.78 -15.78 13.59
C GLN A 324 -8.17 -16.42 12.25
N ILE A 325 -7.43 -16.17 11.18
CA ILE A 325 -7.66 -16.79 9.87
C ILE A 325 -7.42 -18.31 9.96
N ASP A 326 -6.35 -18.76 10.65
CA ASP A 326 -6.06 -20.17 10.82
C ASP A 326 -7.19 -20.89 11.56
N ALA A 327 -7.68 -20.30 12.66
CA ALA A 327 -8.81 -20.85 13.39
C ALA A 327 -10.09 -20.91 12.53
N ALA A 328 -10.37 -19.89 11.74
CA ALA A 328 -11.55 -19.85 10.87
C ALA A 328 -11.46 -20.92 9.74
N THR A 329 -10.28 -21.14 9.18
CA THR A 329 -10.08 -22.15 8.13
C THR A 329 -10.18 -23.58 8.67
N VAL A 330 -9.69 -23.85 9.88
CA VAL A 330 -9.84 -25.15 10.55
C VAL A 330 -11.31 -25.42 10.89
N ALA A 331 -12.04 -24.44 11.43
CA ALA A 331 -13.46 -24.59 11.73
C ALA A 331 -14.29 -24.88 10.46
N ALA A 332 -13.97 -24.23 9.35
CA ALA A 332 -14.64 -24.48 8.06
C ALA A 332 -14.38 -25.90 7.54
N SER A 333 -13.14 -26.43 7.68
CA SER A 333 -12.79 -27.79 7.24
C SER A 333 -13.37 -28.89 8.16
N ALA A 334 -13.67 -28.60 9.42
CA ALA A 334 -14.28 -29.55 10.35
C ALA A 334 -15.82 -29.63 10.21
N ALA A 335 -16.44 -28.69 9.50
CA ALA A 335 -17.89 -28.65 9.25
C ALA A 335 -18.33 -29.35 7.95
N HIS A 336 -17.36 -29.88 7.19
CA HIS A 336 -17.54 -30.71 6.00
C HIS A 336 -17.09 -32.13 6.24
#